data_b30a1badc1734afd488bc3a60fd1937a
#
_entry.id   b30a1badc1734afd488bc3a60fd1937a
#
_cell.length_a   1.000
_cell.length_b   1.000
_cell.length_c   1.000
_cell.angle_alpha   90.00
_cell.angle_beta   90.00
_cell.angle_gamma   90.00
#
_symmetry.space_group_name_H-M   'P 1'
#
loop_
_entity.id
_entity.type
_entity.pdbx_description
1 polymer ?
#
loop_
_entity_poly.entity_id
_entity_poly.type
_entity_poly.pdbx_seq_one_letter_code
_entity_poly.pdbx_strand_id
1 'polypeptide(L)'
;MKTWQAMYLIIWVAFLQILFILFSPLDKTVNVTVNVIIVIALLGLAFTIYSGVRLTSCPDRIKRITKATRSLVILQLVLGVALALGVVLSWGSLYISVMSFLHVANALAIITQASSSATAFDMWEEKEFQVPEAVK
;
A
#
# COMPACT_ATOMS: atom_id res chain seq x y z
N MET A 1 -15.22 -10.17 -3.18
CA MET A 1 -14.77 -8.84 -2.71
C MET A 1 -14.67 -7.94 -3.92
N LYS A 2 -15.30 -6.78 -3.92
CA LYS A 2 -15.19 -5.80 -5.00
C LYS A 2 -13.79 -5.17 -5.00
N THR A 3 -13.31 -4.69 -6.16
CA THR A 3 -11.95 -4.14 -6.31
C THR A 3 -11.70 -2.93 -5.39
N TRP A 4 -12.66 -2.03 -5.26
CA TRP A 4 -12.53 -0.88 -4.36
C TRP A 4 -12.44 -1.29 -2.88
N GLN A 5 -13.15 -2.36 -2.46
CA GLN A 5 -13.04 -2.89 -1.10
C GLN A 5 -11.63 -3.42 -0.82
N ALA A 6 -11.01 -4.08 -1.80
CA ALA A 6 -9.62 -4.52 -1.67
C ALA A 6 -8.63 -3.34 -1.56
N MET A 7 -8.93 -2.22 -2.26
CA MET A 7 -8.14 -0.99 -2.14
C MET A 7 -8.24 -0.37 -0.74
N TYR A 8 -9.45 -0.34 -0.15
CA TYR A 8 -9.62 0.09 1.24
C TYR A 8 -8.89 -0.84 2.23
N LEU A 9 -8.86 -2.14 1.95
CA LEU A 9 -8.12 -3.09 2.79
C LEU A 9 -6.61 -2.78 2.80
N ILE A 10 -6.02 -2.37 1.68
CA ILE A 10 -4.62 -1.90 1.65
C ILE A 10 -4.40 -0.73 2.60
N ILE A 11 -5.33 0.23 2.65
CA ILE A 11 -5.23 1.39 3.55
C ILE A 11 -5.17 0.93 5.00
N TRP A 12 -6.10 0.06 5.41
CA TRP A 12 -6.16 -0.44 6.78
C TRP A 12 -4.94 -1.26 7.16
N VAL A 13 -4.45 -2.12 6.25
CA VAL A 13 -3.26 -2.94 6.50
C VAL A 13 -2.00 -2.07 6.61
N ALA A 14 -1.85 -1.05 5.74
CA ALA A 14 -0.75 -0.10 5.82
C ALA A 14 -0.81 0.75 7.10
N PHE A 15 -2.00 1.17 7.51
CA PHE A 15 -2.21 1.90 8.76
C PHE A 15 -1.86 1.05 9.98
N LEU A 16 -2.31 -0.20 10.03
CA LEU A 16 -1.94 -1.15 11.09
C LEU A 16 -0.43 -1.37 11.15
N GLN A 17 0.24 -1.42 10.00
CA GLN A 17 1.70 -1.52 9.96
C GLN A 17 2.39 -0.34 10.62
N ILE A 18 1.91 0.89 10.39
CA ILE A 18 2.45 2.09 11.04
C ILE A 18 2.26 2.01 12.55
N LEU A 19 1.05 1.69 13.01
CA LEU A 19 0.76 1.54 14.43
C LEU A 19 1.65 0.47 15.08
N PHE A 20 1.84 -0.64 14.37
CA PHE A 20 2.67 -1.72 14.86
C PHE A 20 4.14 -1.33 15.00
N ILE A 21 4.70 -0.58 14.05
CA ILE A 21 6.08 -0.08 14.13
C ILE A 21 6.25 0.91 15.28
N LEU A 22 5.28 1.79 15.50
CA LEU A 22 5.39 2.87 16.47
C LEU A 22 5.12 2.42 17.92
N PHE A 23 4.21 1.47 18.11
CA PHE A 23 3.65 1.15 19.42
C PHE A 23 3.79 -0.31 19.84
N SER A 24 4.46 -1.16 19.04
CA SER A 24 4.57 -2.59 19.38
C SER A 24 5.39 -2.81 20.65
N PRO A 25 4.82 -3.48 21.66
CA PRO A 25 5.55 -3.89 22.86
C PRO A 25 6.36 -5.17 22.66
N LEU A 26 6.32 -5.74 21.46
CA LEU A 26 6.93 -7.04 21.16
C LEU A 26 8.44 -6.92 21.03
N ASP A 27 9.14 -8.05 21.26
CA ASP A 27 10.58 -8.10 21.02
C ASP A 27 10.93 -7.88 19.53
N LYS A 28 12.19 -7.57 19.27
CA LYS A 28 12.66 -7.19 17.91
C LYS A 28 12.40 -8.27 16.87
N THR A 29 12.57 -9.54 17.23
CA THR A 29 12.43 -10.67 16.30
C THR A 29 10.97 -10.87 15.90
N VAL A 30 10.07 -10.86 16.88
CA VAL A 30 8.63 -10.98 16.63
C VAL A 30 8.13 -9.77 15.82
N ASN A 31 8.60 -8.57 16.15
CA ASN A 31 8.24 -7.35 15.45
C ASN A 31 8.65 -7.40 13.96
N VAL A 32 9.88 -7.83 13.67
CA VAL A 32 10.35 -8.00 12.28
C VAL A 32 9.52 -9.05 11.56
N THR A 33 9.24 -10.20 12.19
CA THR A 33 8.46 -11.28 11.57
C THR A 33 7.05 -10.83 11.22
N VAL A 34 6.36 -10.16 12.14
CA VAL A 34 4.99 -9.64 11.88
C VAL A 34 5.00 -8.60 10.76
N ASN A 35 5.97 -7.69 10.75
CA ASN A 35 6.10 -6.70 9.66
C ASN A 35 6.32 -7.35 8.29
N VAL A 36 7.14 -8.39 8.21
CA VAL A 36 7.36 -9.16 6.97
C VAL A 36 6.05 -9.78 6.49
N ILE A 37 5.28 -10.40 7.37
CA ILE A 37 3.97 -10.99 7.03
C ILE A 37 3.01 -9.92 6.50
N ILE A 38 2.94 -8.77 7.17
CA ILE A 38 2.09 -7.65 6.75
C ILE A 38 2.49 -7.17 5.35
N VAL A 39 3.77 -7.00 5.06
CA VAL A 39 4.24 -6.54 3.74
C VAL A 39 3.96 -7.57 2.65
N ILE A 40 4.09 -8.87 2.93
CA ILE A 40 3.72 -9.93 1.99
C ILE A 40 2.21 -9.87 1.67
N ALA A 41 1.38 -9.66 2.68
CA ALA A 41 -0.06 -9.49 2.50
C ALA A 41 -0.39 -8.25 1.64
N LEU A 42 0.27 -7.10 1.90
CA LEU A 42 0.15 -5.89 1.08
C LEU A 42 0.55 -6.13 -0.37
N LEU A 43 1.65 -6.86 -0.61
CA LEU A 43 2.08 -7.23 -1.95
C LEU A 43 1.02 -8.07 -2.67
N GLY A 44 0.52 -9.11 -2.03
CA GLY A 44 -0.53 -9.96 -2.59
C GLY A 44 -1.77 -9.14 -2.99
N LEU A 45 -2.25 -8.26 -2.10
CA LEU A 45 -3.36 -7.36 -2.36
C LEU A 45 -3.07 -6.42 -3.53
N ALA A 46 -1.92 -5.75 -3.54
CA ALA A 46 -1.56 -4.79 -4.57
C ALA A 46 -1.45 -5.43 -5.96
N PHE A 47 -0.89 -6.65 -6.05
CA PHE A 47 -0.81 -7.39 -7.31
C PHE A 47 -2.19 -7.87 -7.77
N THR A 48 -3.04 -8.37 -6.87
CA THR A 48 -4.40 -8.80 -7.18
C THR A 48 -5.23 -7.64 -7.72
N ILE A 49 -5.19 -6.48 -7.06
CA ILE A 49 -5.90 -5.28 -7.47
C ILE A 49 -5.39 -4.78 -8.82
N TYR A 50 -4.07 -4.68 -8.99
CA TYR A 50 -3.48 -4.23 -10.25
C TYR A 50 -3.87 -5.15 -11.42
N SER A 51 -3.85 -6.47 -11.22
CA SER A 51 -4.27 -7.44 -12.23
C SER A 51 -5.75 -7.29 -12.57
N GLY A 52 -6.61 -7.14 -11.56
CA GLY A 52 -8.04 -6.91 -11.74
C GLY A 52 -8.33 -5.62 -12.52
N VAL A 53 -7.73 -4.51 -12.12
CA VAL A 53 -7.91 -3.21 -12.78
C VAL A 53 -7.38 -3.21 -14.22
N ARG A 54 -6.27 -3.90 -14.48
CA ARG A 54 -5.71 -4.01 -15.82
C ARG A 54 -6.64 -4.72 -16.81
N LEU A 55 -7.42 -5.68 -16.33
CA LEU A 55 -8.36 -6.46 -17.15
C LEU A 55 -9.69 -5.75 -17.37
N THR A 56 -9.96 -4.65 -16.67
CA THR A 56 -11.18 -3.88 -16.83
C THR A 56 -11.03 -2.77 -17.88
N SER A 57 -12.15 -2.29 -18.41
CA SER A 57 -12.24 -1.14 -19.32
C SER A 57 -12.15 0.22 -18.62
N CYS A 58 -11.66 0.25 -17.36
CA CYS A 58 -11.58 1.50 -16.60
C CYS A 58 -10.58 2.50 -17.22
N PRO A 59 -10.76 3.81 -16.96
CA PRO A 59 -9.90 4.87 -17.48
C PRO A 59 -8.42 4.67 -17.16
N ASP A 60 -7.53 5.06 -18.06
CA ASP A 60 -6.07 4.91 -17.91
C ASP A 60 -5.52 5.64 -16.68
N ARG A 61 -6.20 6.71 -16.23
CA ARG A 61 -5.85 7.40 -14.98
C ARG A 61 -5.90 6.44 -13.79
N ILE A 62 -6.96 5.64 -13.67
CA ILE A 62 -7.13 4.65 -12.59
C ILE A 62 -6.04 3.59 -12.68
N LYS A 63 -5.76 3.08 -13.89
CA LYS A 63 -4.67 2.10 -14.12
C LYS A 63 -3.30 2.66 -13.69
N ARG A 64 -3.03 3.93 -13.99
CA ARG A 64 -1.76 4.58 -13.58
C ARG A 64 -1.64 4.73 -12.07
N ILE A 65 -2.71 5.19 -11.39
CA ILE A 65 -2.70 5.34 -9.93
C ILE A 65 -2.52 3.97 -9.25
N THR A 66 -3.23 2.95 -9.71
CA THR A 66 -3.10 1.58 -9.17
C THR A 66 -1.70 1.00 -9.41
N LYS A 67 -1.09 1.29 -10.58
CA LYS A 67 0.30 0.92 -10.85
C LYS A 67 1.26 1.61 -9.88
N ALA A 68 1.05 2.90 -9.59
CA ALA A 68 1.85 3.64 -8.63
C ALA A 68 1.72 3.05 -7.21
N THR A 69 0.50 2.74 -6.77
CA THR A 69 0.26 2.06 -5.48
C THR A 69 1.03 0.76 -5.38
N ARG A 70 1.00 -0.09 -6.42
CA ARG A 70 1.79 -1.34 -6.46
C ARG A 70 3.28 -1.06 -6.33
N SER A 71 3.80 -0.05 -7.04
CA SER A 71 5.23 0.31 -6.97
C SER A 71 5.65 0.77 -5.58
N LEU A 72 4.80 1.54 -4.88
CA LEU A 72 5.04 1.95 -3.50
C LEU A 72 5.02 0.75 -2.54
N VAL A 73 4.16 -0.24 -2.76
CA VAL A 73 4.15 -1.47 -1.95
C VAL A 73 5.42 -2.30 -2.18
N ILE A 74 5.95 -2.35 -3.41
CA ILE A 74 7.25 -2.98 -3.68
C ILE A 74 8.37 -2.21 -2.94
N LEU A 75 8.36 -0.87 -3.00
CA LEU A 75 9.31 -0.04 -2.25
C LEU A 75 9.20 -0.27 -0.74
N GLN A 76 7.98 -0.48 -0.21
CA GLN A 76 7.76 -0.81 1.20
C GLN A 76 8.47 -2.11 1.60
N LEU A 77 8.44 -3.12 0.74
CA LEU A 77 9.19 -4.36 0.97
C LEU A 77 10.69 -4.10 1.02
N VAL A 78 11.22 -3.34 0.06
CA VAL A 78 12.67 -3.03 0.00
C VAL A 78 13.11 -2.28 1.25
N LEU A 79 12.36 -1.26 1.66
CA LEU A 79 12.63 -0.49 2.88
C LEU A 79 12.50 -1.36 4.14
N GLY A 80 11.51 -2.25 4.18
CA GLY A 80 11.33 -3.19 5.29
C GLY A 80 12.48 -4.18 5.42
N VAL A 81 12.96 -4.74 4.31
CA VAL A 81 14.14 -5.62 4.29
C VAL A 81 15.39 -4.87 4.72
N ALA A 82 15.61 -3.65 4.20
CA ALA A 82 16.75 -2.82 4.60
C ALA A 82 16.73 -2.49 6.10
N LEU A 83 15.56 -2.16 6.65
CA LEU A 83 15.39 -1.91 8.08
C LEU A 83 15.66 -3.19 8.89
N ALA A 84 15.12 -4.34 8.50
CA ALA A 84 15.31 -5.62 9.17
C ALA A 84 16.79 -6.02 9.19
N LEU A 85 17.51 -5.87 8.07
CA LEU A 85 18.96 -6.11 8.00
C LEU A 85 19.73 -5.18 8.92
N GLY A 86 19.39 -3.89 8.97
CA GLY A 86 20.01 -2.94 9.87
C GLY A 86 19.86 -3.31 11.35
N VAL A 87 18.68 -3.83 11.73
CA VAL A 87 18.39 -4.29 13.09
C VAL A 87 19.19 -5.58 13.41
N VAL A 88 19.18 -6.57 12.52
CA VAL A 88 19.85 -7.86 12.71
C VAL A 88 21.37 -7.70 12.72
N LEU A 89 21.92 -6.87 11.83
CA LEU A 89 23.36 -6.63 11.71
C LEU A 89 23.87 -5.50 12.64
N SER A 90 22.98 -4.94 13.47
CA SER A 90 23.31 -3.88 14.44
C SER A 90 23.96 -2.64 13.78
N TRP A 91 23.46 -2.24 12.60
CA TRP A 91 23.90 -1.01 11.91
C TRP A 91 23.45 0.23 12.67
N GLY A 92 24.20 0.85 13.44
CA GLY A 92 23.99 2.06 14.24
C GLY A 92 22.58 2.71 14.30
N SER A 93 22.30 3.43 15.36
CA SER A 93 20.98 4.01 15.62
C SER A 93 20.52 5.01 14.53
N LEU A 94 21.46 5.76 13.93
CA LEU A 94 21.14 6.72 12.87
C LEU A 94 20.54 5.99 11.63
N TYR A 95 21.18 4.89 11.20
CA TYR A 95 20.67 4.10 10.07
C TYR A 95 19.25 3.60 10.34
N ILE A 96 19.03 3.00 11.52
CA ILE A 96 17.72 2.47 11.91
C ILE A 96 16.67 3.58 11.94
N SER A 97 16.99 4.75 12.49
CA SER A 97 16.08 5.90 12.53
C SER A 97 15.71 6.41 11.15
N VAL A 98 16.69 6.56 10.25
CA VAL A 98 16.45 7.00 8.88
C VAL A 98 15.59 5.99 8.10
N MET A 99 15.93 4.69 8.19
CA MET A 99 15.15 3.65 7.51
C MET A 99 13.73 3.53 8.06
N SER A 100 13.54 3.65 9.38
CA SER A 100 12.21 3.68 9.99
C SER A 100 11.38 4.87 9.51
N PHE A 101 11.99 6.05 9.45
CA PHE A 101 11.33 7.25 8.92
C PHE A 101 10.89 7.06 7.45
N LEU A 102 11.79 6.58 6.58
CA LEU A 102 11.48 6.32 5.18
C LEU A 102 10.38 5.26 5.02
N HIS A 103 10.42 4.23 5.84
CA HIS A 103 9.42 3.16 5.83
C HIS A 103 8.02 3.68 6.22
N VAL A 104 7.92 4.51 7.26
CA VAL A 104 6.67 5.16 7.68
C VAL A 104 6.19 6.16 6.63
N ALA A 105 7.08 7.00 6.10
CA ALA A 105 6.73 7.97 5.05
C ALA A 105 6.18 7.27 3.79
N ASN A 106 6.80 6.15 3.38
CA ASN A 106 6.30 5.37 2.25
C ASN A 106 4.95 4.70 2.55
N ALA A 107 4.71 4.23 3.79
CA ALA A 107 3.41 3.68 4.19
C ALA A 107 2.30 4.75 4.10
N LEU A 108 2.57 5.99 4.50
CA LEU A 108 1.63 7.11 4.32
C LEU A 108 1.37 7.41 2.83
N ALA A 109 2.39 7.31 1.98
CA ALA A 109 2.22 7.45 0.53
C ALA A 109 1.35 6.32 -0.05
N ILE A 110 1.49 5.08 0.42
CA ILE A 110 0.61 3.96 0.05
C ILE A 110 -0.84 4.26 0.44
N ILE A 111 -1.10 4.72 1.66
CA ILE A 111 -2.43 5.07 2.14
C ILE A 111 -3.06 6.14 1.24
N THR A 112 -2.33 7.20 0.93
CA THR A 112 -2.80 8.29 0.07
C THR A 112 -3.13 7.81 -1.34
N GLN A 113 -2.24 7.03 -1.95
CA GLN A 113 -2.44 6.51 -3.31
C GLN A 113 -3.56 5.47 -3.36
N ALA A 114 -3.64 4.57 -2.38
CA ALA A 114 -4.71 3.58 -2.30
C ALA A 114 -6.08 4.23 -2.10
N SER A 115 -6.17 5.28 -1.27
CA SER A 115 -7.40 6.06 -1.08
C SER A 115 -7.84 6.72 -2.39
N SER A 116 -6.92 7.37 -3.10
CA SER A 116 -7.21 7.97 -4.41
C SER A 116 -7.66 6.93 -5.43
N SER A 117 -7.04 5.74 -5.42
CA SER A 117 -7.43 4.63 -6.30
C SER A 117 -8.82 4.10 -5.98
N ALA A 118 -9.10 3.92 -4.69
CA ALA A 118 -10.38 3.38 -4.23
C ALA A 118 -11.54 4.31 -4.61
N THR A 119 -11.41 5.60 -4.31
CA THR A 119 -12.40 6.60 -4.64
C THR A 119 -12.62 6.71 -6.16
N ALA A 120 -11.53 6.78 -6.93
CA ALA A 120 -11.64 6.90 -8.40
C ALA A 120 -12.26 5.65 -9.04
N PHE A 121 -11.99 4.46 -8.50
CA PHE A 121 -12.57 3.21 -9.00
C PHE A 121 -14.04 3.07 -8.62
N ASP A 122 -14.41 3.46 -7.40
CA ASP A 122 -15.78 3.44 -6.91
C ASP A 122 -16.68 4.37 -7.75
N MET A 123 -16.27 5.63 -7.94
CA MET A 123 -16.95 6.60 -8.79
C MET A 123 -17.08 6.12 -10.24
N TRP A 124 -16.07 5.42 -10.77
CA TRP A 124 -16.13 4.85 -12.11
C TRP A 124 -17.12 3.69 -12.20
N GLU A 125 -17.14 2.80 -11.20
CA GLU A 125 -18.05 1.67 -11.14
C GLU A 125 -19.51 2.14 -11.01
N GLU A 126 -19.76 3.23 -10.29
CA GLU A 126 -21.08 3.87 -10.14
C GLU A 126 -21.49 4.73 -11.36
N LYS A 127 -20.67 4.77 -12.40
CA LYS A 127 -20.91 5.54 -13.65
C LYS A 127 -20.99 7.05 -13.46
N GLU A 128 -20.49 7.60 -12.38
CA GLU A 128 -20.48 9.04 -12.11
C GLU A 128 -19.70 9.86 -13.17
N PHE A 129 -18.78 9.21 -13.91
CA PHE A 129 -18.02 9.81 -15.00
C PHE A 129 -18.65 9.63 -16.38
N GLN A 130 -19.82 9.01 -16.49
CA GLN A 130 -20.53 8.94 -17.76
C GLN A 130 -21.19 10.30 -18.01
N VAL A 131 -20.70 11.01 -19.03
CA VAL A 131 -21.38 12.21 -19.54
C VAL A 131 -22.80 11.78 -19.93
N PRO A 132 -23.85 12.47 -19.44
CA PRO A 132 -25.20 12.18 -19.89
C PRO A 132 -25.20 12.22 -21.42
N GLU A 133 -25.71 11.17 -22.09
CA GLU A 133 -25.94 11.24 -23.51
C GLU A 133 -26.79 12.49 -23.75
N ALA A 134 -26.22 13.44 -24.49
CA ALA A 134 -26.96 14.63 -24.87
C ALA A 134 -28.27 14.15 -25.52
N VAL A 135 -29.37 14.49 -24.88
CA VAL A 135 -30.70 14.21 -25.42
C VAL A 135 -30.73 14.83 -26.81
N LYS A 136 -30.69 13.94 -27.82
CA LYS A 136 -30.84 14.29 -29.23
C LYS A 136 -32.30 14.65 -29.54
#